data_9eaaf67a073cf8002cd1545b98fabd2b
#
_entry.id   9eaaf67a073cf8002cd1545b98fabd2b
#
_cell.length_a   1.000
_cell.length_b   1.000
_cell.length_c   1.000
_cell.angle_alpha   90.00
_cell.angle_beta   90.00
_cell.angle_gamma   90.00
#
_symmetry.space_group_name_H-M   'P 1'
#
loop_
_entity.id
_entity.type
_entity.pdbx_description
1 polymer ?
#
loop_
_entity_poly.entity_id
_entity_poly.type
_entity_poly.pdbx_seq_one_letter_code
_entity_poly.pdbx_strand_id
1 'polypeptide(L)'
;MLPATSHANGSHPAWDNPMGTDGFEFIEYAAPDPVAMGALFERMGFKAIAKHRHKAVTLYRQGGINFILNAEPDSFAQRFARLHGPSICAIAFRVQDAKAAYERALSLGAWGYAGQAGPGELNIPAI
;
A
#
# COMPACT_ATOMS: atom_id res chain seq x y z
N MET A 1 1.93 -24.92 -50.05
CA MET A 1 1.26 -23.67 -49.63
C MET A 1 0.34 -24.03 -48.48
N LEU A 2 0.81 -23.81 -47.25
CA LEU A 2 0.02 -24.09 -46.06
C LEU A 2 -0.85 -22.87 -45.75
N PRO A 3 -2.12 -23.04 -45.37
CA PRO A 3 -2.99 -21.92 -45.02
C PRO A 3 -2.52 -21.26 -43.73
N ALA A 4 -2.46 -19.93 -43.74
CA ALA A 4 -2.19 -19.14 -42.57
C ALA A 4 -3.29 -19.37 -41.52
N THR A 5 -2.93 -19.90 -40.35
CA THR A 5 -3.81 -19.97 -39.20
C THR A 5 -4.06 -18.55 -38.71
N SER A 6 -5.24 -18.04 -38.99
CA SER A 6 -5.80 -16.85 -38.35
C SER A 6 -5.84 -17.09 -36.85
N HIS A 7 -4.96 -16.42 -36.08
CA HIS A 7 -5.14 -16.30 -34.65
C HIS A 7 -6.37 -15.43 -34.41
N ALA A 8 -7.49 -16.07 -34.11
CA ALA A 8 -8.64 -15.39 -33.60
C ALA A 8 -8.17 -14.61 -32.34
N ASN A 9 -8.23 -13.27 -32.40
CA ASN A 9 -8.15 -12.41 -31.22
C ASN A 9 -9.35 -12.77 -30.34
N GLY A 10 -9.15 -13.74 -29.46
CA GLY A 10 -10.08 -14.02 -28.39
C GLY A 10 -10.09 -12.79 -27.49
N SER A 11 -11.08 -11.92 -27.65
CA SER A 11 -11.37 -10.92 -26.65
C SER A 11 -11.66 -11.65 -25.34
N HIS A 12 -10.68 -11.69 -24.43
CA HIS A 12 -10.97 -12.10 -23.07
C HIS A 12 -12.10 -11.20 -22.56
N PRO A 13 -13.18 -11.77 -22.00
CA PRO A 13 -14.21 -10.94 -21.39
C PRO A 13 -13.54 -9.99 -20.40
N ALA A 14 -13.89 -8.71 -20.46
CA ALA A 14 -13.36 -7.73 -19.52
C ALA A 14 -13.62 -8.24 -18.10
N TRP A 15 -12.55 -8.39 -17.33
CA TRP A 15 -12.69 -8.82 -15.94
C TRP A 15 -13.51 -7.78 -15.20
N ASP A 16 -14.55 -8.25 -14.53
CA ASP A 16 -15.32 -7.40 -13.66
C ASP A 16 -14.40 -6.88 -12.52
N ASN A 17 -14.52 -5.59 -12.19
CA ASN A 17 -13.72 -4.96 -11.13
C ASN A 17 -14.64 -4.52 -9.98
N PRO A 18 -15.21 -5.47 -9.24
CA PRO A 18 -16.24 -5.17 -8.23
C PRO A 18 -15.72 -4.40 -7.02
N MET A 19 -14.39 -4.40 -6.79
CA MET A 19 -13.75 -3.61 -5.73
C MET A 19 -13.43 -2.19 -6.18
N GLY A 20 -13.53 -1.89 -7.48
CA GLY A 20 -13.15 -0.60 -8.05
C GLY A 20 -11.67 -0.28 -7.88
N THR A 21 -10.80 -1.29 -7.89
CA THR A 21 -9.35 -1.11 -7.71
C THR A 21 -8.75 -0.35 -8.89
N ASP A 22 -7.87 0.63 -8.56
CA ASP A 22 -7.18 1.50 -9.52
C ASP A 22 -5.70 1.69 -9.10
N GLY A 23 -5.00 0.58 -8.94
CA GLY A 23 -3.59 0.55 -8.58
C GLY A 23 -3.32 0.63 -7.08
N PHE A 24 -2.06 0.93 -6.75
CA PHE A 24 -1.60 1.09 -5.38
C PHE A 24 -1.69 2.56 -4.94
N GLU A 25 -2.19 2.79 -3.74
CA GLU A 25 -2.15 4.12 -3.14
C GLU A 25 -0.80 4.38 -2.46
N PHE A 26 -0.35 3.43 -1.64
CA PHE A 26 0.98 3.45 -1.04
C PHE A 26 1.45 2.06 -0.62
N ILE A 27 2.77 1.95 -0.42
CA ILE A 27 3.42 0.82 0.22
C ILE A 27 4.03 1.32 1.53
N GLU A 28 3.73 0.68 2.66
CA GLU A 28 4.28 1.03 3.96
C GLU A 28 5.43 0.10 4.33
N TYR A 29 6.56 0.71 4.65
CA TYR A 29 7.78 0.04 5.08
C TYR A 29 8.02 0.24 6.57
N ALA A 30 8.57 -0.79 7.17
CA ALA A 30 9.14 -0.75 8.51
C ALA A 30 10.58 -1.21 8.46
N ALA A 31 11.42 -0.63 9.31
CA ALA A 31 12.82 -1.00 9.40
C ALA A 31 13.33 -0.79 10.83
N PRO A 32 14.23 -1.68 11.34
CA PRO A 32 14.91 -1.44 12.61
C PRO A 32 15.78 -0.19 12.58
N ASP A 33 16.33 0.17 11.41
CA ASP A 33 17.06 1.41 11.15
C ASP A 33 16.33 2.25 10.10
N PRO A 34 15.41 3.14 10.51
CA PRO A 34 14.65 3.98 9.58
C PRO A 34 15.52 4.99 8.82
N VAL A 35 16.62 5.44 9.42
CA VAL A 35 17.55 6.39 8.77
C VAL A 35 18.22 5.74 7.57
N ALA A 36 18.72 4.52 7.72
CA ALA A 36 19.32 3.77 6.62
C ALA A 36 18.30 3.46 5.52
N MET A 37 17.06 3.12 5.88
CA MET A 37 16.00 2.86 4.92
C MET A 37 15.63 4.12 4.13
N GLY A 38 15.49 5.27 4.79
CA GLY A 38 15.23 6.55 4.13
C GLY A 38 16.36 6.93 3.16
N ALA A 39 17.61 6.75 3.57
CA ALA A 39 18.76 6.98 2.70
C ALA A 39 18.77 6.06 1.46
N LEU A 40 18.31 4.81 1.62
CA LEU A 40 18.13 3.89 0.50
C LEU A 40 17.08 4.40 -0.49
N PHE A 41 15.92 4.88 -0.01
CA PHE A 41 14.88 5.44 -0.84
C PHE A 41 15.37 6.66 -1.62
N GLU A 42 16.13 7.55 -0.97
CA GLU A 42 16.70 8.72 -1.64
C GLU A 42 17.71 8.31 -2.75
N ARG A 43 18.55 7.30 -2.51
CA ARG A 43 19.44 6.76 -3.55
C ARG A 43 18.70 6.15 -4.74
N MET A 44 17.48 5.61 -4.52
CA MET A 44 16.60 5.11 -5.58
C MET A 44 15.84 6.21 -6.32
N GLY A 45 15.98 7.47 -5.90
CA GLY A 45 15.35 8.62 -6.53
C GLY A 45 14.03 9.06 -5.88
N PHE A 46 13.64 8.49 -4.75
CA PHE A 46 12.50 8.97 -3.97
C PHE A 46 12.90 10.21 -3.18
N LYS A 47 11.95 11.11 -2.99
CA LYS A 47 12.12 12.31 -2.17
C LYS A 47 11.21 12.26 -0.97
N ALA A 48 11.72 12.59 0.21
CA ALA A 48 10.90 12.83 1.39
C ALA A 48 10.09 14.11 1.17
N ILE A 49 8.77 14.00 1.03
CA ILE A 49 7.90 15.13 0.68
C ILE A 49 6.98 15.56 1.83
N ALA A 50 6.75 14.69 2.81
CA ALA A 50 5.90 15.01 3.95
C ALA A 50 6.30 14.17 5.18
N LYS A 51 6.06 14.73 6.35
CA LYS A 51 6.16 14.05 7.65
C LYS A 51 4.82 14.16 8.36
N HIS A 52 4.45 13.09 9.06
CA HIS A 52 3.27 13.11 9.91
C HIS A 52 3.46 14.12 11.07
N ARG A 53 2.38 14.82 11.45
CA ARG A 53 2.46 15.89 12.47
C ARG A 53 2.84 15.37 13.86
N HIS A 54 2.38 14.18 14.21
CA HIS A 54 2.45 13.64 15.58
C HIS A 54 3.15 12.28 15.66
N LYS A 55 3.47 11.65 14.54
CA LYS A 55 4.09 10.33 14.50
C LYS A 55 5.39 10.35 13.69
N ALA A 56 6.31 9.48 14.00
CA ALA A 56 7.55 9.28 13.25
C ALA A 56 7.30 8.55 11.93
N VAL A 57 6.49 9.16 11.06
CA VAL A 57 6.10 8.61 9.76
C VAL A 57 6.46 9.62 8.66
N THR A 58 7.16 9.16 7.64
CA THR A 58 7.61 9.97 6.51
C THR A 58 7.07 9.40 5.20
N LEU A 59 6.56 10.28 4.34
CA LEU A 59 6.14 9.97 2.98
C LEU A 59 7.28 10.29 2.00
N TYR A 60 7.70 9.28 1.27
CA TYR A 60 8.63 9.39 0.13
C TYR A 60 7.86 9.21 -1.17
N ARG A 61 8.20 10.00 -2.19
CA ARG A 61 7.53 9.94 -3.50
C ARG A 61 8.53 10.00 -4.64
N GLN A 62 8.25 9.17 -5.65
CA GLN A 62 8.87 9.25 -6.97
C GLN A 62 7.78 9.11 -8.03
N GLY A 63 7.56 10.16 -8.83
CA GLY A 63 6.43 10.19 -9.77
C GLY A 63 5.10 9.94 -9.06
N GLY A 64 4.35 8.95 -9.49
CA GLY A 64 3.09 8.52 -8.86
C GLY A 64 3.24 7.46 -7.77
N ILE A 65 4.47 7.08 -7.38
CA ILE A 65 4.74 6.01 -6.42
C ILE A 65 4.96 6.62 -5.03
N ASN A 66 4.20 6.15 -4.06
CA ASN A 66 4.27 6.58 -2.67
C ASN A 66 4.81 5.45 -1.79
N PHE A 67 5.89 5.74 -1.06
CA PHE A 67 6.41 4.90 0.01
C PHE A 67 6.22 5.60 1.35
N ILE A 68 5.65 4.91 2.31
CA ILE A 68 5.55 5.37 3.68
C ILE A 68 6.59 4.63 4.51
N LEU A 69 7.43 5.37 5.21
CA LEU A 69 8.36 4.82 6.19
C LEU A 69 7.81 5.10 7.58
N ASN A 70 7.40 4.05 8.28
CA ASN A 70 6.84 4.13 9.62
C ASN A 70 7.89 3.75 10.65
N ALA A 71 8.42 4.76 11.33
CA ALA A 71 9.40 4.65 12.41
C ALA A 71 8.78 4.92 13.79
N GLU A 72 7.44 4.95 13.88
CA GLU A 72 6.75 5.24 15.14
C GLU A 72 7.01 4.13 16.15
N PRO A 73 7.57 4.44 17.33
CA PRO A 73 7.76 3.49 18.41
C PRO A 73 6.43 2.82 18.80
N ASP A 74 6.48 1.55 19.20
CA ASP A 74 5.33 0.76 19.64
C ASP A 74 4.21 0.56 18.61
N SER A 75 4.43 0.96 17.35
CA SER A 75 3.51 0.70 16.25
C SER A 75 3.55 -0.76 15.80
N PHE A 76 2.50 -1.19 15.06
CA PHE A 76 2.50 -2.46 14.35
C PHE A 76 3.73 -2.58 13.43
N ALA A 77 4.07 -1.51 12.69
CA ALA A 77 5.21 -1.48 11.79
C ALA A 77 6.52 -1.81 12.51
N GLN A 78 6.78 -1.21 13.67
CA GLN A 78 8.00 -1.48 14.43
C GLN A 78 8.01 -2.86 15.08
N ARG A 79 6.87 -3.39 15.51
CA ARG A 79 6.78 -4.79 15.96
C ARG A 79 7.07 -5.75 14.80
N PHE A 80 6.54 -5.46 13.62
CA PHE A 80 6.79 -6.23 12.41
C PHE A 80 8.28 -6.22 12.01
N ALA A 81 8.91 -5.05 12.04
CA ALA A 81 10.34 -4.90 11.75
C ALA A 81 11.24 -5.67 12.72
N ARG A 82 10.88 -5.73 14.00
CA ARG A 82 11.64 -6.51 14.99
C ARG A 82 11.63 -8.01 14.70
N LEU A 83 10.55 -8.53 14.12
CA LEU A 83 10.42 -9.95 13.80
C LEU A 83 11.00 -10.30 12.43
N HIS A 84 10.88 -9.41 11.45
CA HIS A 84 11.16 -9.69 10.04
C HIS A 84 12.32 -8.89 9.46
N GLY A 85 12.88 -7.93 10.19
CA GLY A 85 13.85 -6.96 9.66
C GLY A 85 13.20 -5.93 8.75
N PRO A 86 13.99 -5.23 7.91
CA PRO A 86 13.46 -4.26 6.95
C PRO A 86 12.47 -4.93 6.00
N SER A 87 11.24 -4.43 5.94
CA SER A 87 10.18 -5.10 5.17
C SER A 87 8.99 -4.20 4.87
N ILE A 88 8.18 -4.62 3.91
CA ILE A 88 6.84 -4.09 3.69
C ILE A 88 5.93 -4.65 4.78
N CYS A 89 5.28 -3.79 5.54
CA CYS A 89 4.36 -4.18 6.60
C CYS A 89 2.88 -3.92 6.26
N ALA A 90 2.60 -3.07 5.27
CA ALA A 90 1.26 -2.83 4.77
C ALA A 90 1.26 -2.37 3.31
N ILE A 91 0.19 -2.64 2.61
CA ILE A 91 -0.06 -2.23 1.22
C ILE A 91 -1.44 -1.60 1.16
N ALA A 92 -1.54 -0.41 0.57
CA ALA A 92 -2.82 0.24 0.32
C ALA A 92 -3.17 0.22 -1.17
N PHE A 93 -4.35 -0.26 -1.48
CA PHE A 93 -4.91 -0.20 -2.83
C PHE A 93 -5.75 1.06 -2.99
N ARG A 94 -5.59 1.73 -4.12
CA ARG A 94 -6.51 2.78 -4.53
C ARG A 94 -7.78 2.13 -5.03
N VAL A 95 -8.91 2.60 -4.54
CA VAL A 95 -10.25 2.13 -4.94
C VAL A 95 -11.17 3.33 -5.19
N GLN A 96 -12.21 3.14 -5.98
CA GLN A 96 -13.18 4.19 -6.28
C GLN A 96 -14.02 4.57 -5.06
N ASP A 97 -14.40 3.59 -4.24
CA ASP A 97 -15.16 3.76 -2.99
C ASP A 97 -14.57 2.85 -1.91
N ALA A 98 -13.83 3.46 -0.98
CA ALA A 98 -13.14 2.72 0.08
C ALA A 98 -14.09 2.00 1.03
N LYS A 99 -15.26 2.60 1.33
CA LYS A 99 -16.27 1.99 2.19
C LYS A 99 -16.88 0.76 1.52
N ALA A 100 -17.32 0.89 0.28
CA ALA A 100 -17.91 -0.21 -0.48
C ALA A 100 -16.92 -1.36 -0.70
N ALA A 101 -15.66 -1.05 -1.02
CA ALA A 101 -14.60 -2.06 -1.17
C ALA A 101 -14.33 -2.81 0.14
N TYR A 102 -14.26 -2.09 1.26
CA TYR A 102 -14.06 -2.68 2.58
C TYR A 102 -15.24 -3.60 2.97
N GLU A 103 -16.49 -3.12 2.86
CA GLU A 103 -17.68 -3.90 3.17
C GLU A 103 -17.77 -5.18 2.31
N ARG A 104 -17.40 -5.06 1.03
CA ARG A 104 -17.31 -6.22 0.14
C ARG A 104 -16.25 -7.21 0.58
N ALA A 105 -15.05 -6.75 0.94
CA ALA A 105 -13.98 -7.62 1.45
C ALA A 105 -14.45 -8.41 2.68
N LEU A 106 -15.10 -7.74 3.64
CA LEU A 106 -15.66 -8.40 4.82
C LEU A 106 -16.72 -9.44 4.46
N SER A 107 -17.60 -9.12 3.50
CA SER A 107 -18.65 -10.06 3.05
C SER A 107 -18.09 -11.32 2.40
N LEU A 108 -16.86 -11.25 1.88
CA LEU A 108 -16.13 -12.36 1.28
C LEU A 108 -15.20 -13.09 2.27
N GLY A 109 -15.25 -12.73 3.55
CA GLY A 109 -14.53 -13.42 4.63
C GLY A 109 -13.21 -12.77 5.06
N ALA A 110 -12.88 -11.57 4.58
CA ALA A 110 -11.75 -10.83 5.13
C ALA A 110 -12.03 -10.39 6.57
N TRP A 111 -10.96 -10.25 7.35
CA TRP A 111 -11.05 -9.77 8.73
C TRP A 111 -10.66 -8.29 8.78
N GLY A 112 -11.53 -7.49 9.37
CA GLY A 112 -11.23 -6.08 9.58
C GLY A 112 -10.09 -5.90 10.56
N TYR A 113 -9.18 -4.97 10.24
CA TYR A 113 -8.13 -4.52 11.13
C TYR A 113 -8.48 -3.16 11.73
N ALA A 114 -8.55 -3.09 13.06
CA ALA A 114 -8.78 -1.85 13.77
C ALA A 114 -7.43 -1.11 13.97
N GLY A 115 -7.15 -0.14 13.11
CA GLY A 115 -6.04 0.77 13.31
C GLY A 115 -6.36 1.81 14.39
N GLN A 116 -5.32 2.40 14.99
CA GLN A 116 -5.47 3.51 15.93
C GLN A 116 -5.28 4.83 15.17
N ALA A 117 -6.39 5.47 14.79
CA ALA A 117 -6.37 6.83 14.28
C ALA A 117 -6.53 7.81 15.46
N GLY A 118 -5.62 8.80 15.55
CA GLY A 118 -5.70 9.88 16.52
C GLY A 118 -6.65 11.00 16.06
N PRO A 119 -6.89 12.01 16.91
CA PRO A 119 -7.68 13.17 16.54
C PRO A 119 -7.14 13.87 15.27
N GLY A 120 -7.98 14.08 14.27
CA GLY A 120 -7.59 14.71 13.01
C GLY A 120 -6.79 13.83 12.04
N GLU A 121 -6.63 12.55 12.32
CA GLU A 121 -6.04 11.56 11.42
C GLU A 121 -7.12 10.85 10.60
N LEU A 122 -6.75 10.46 9.37
CA LEU A 122 -7.64 9.66 8.53
C LEU A 122 -7.76 8.24 9.10
N ASN A 123 -8.98 7.78 9.26
CA ASN A 123 -9.25 6.38 9.56
C ASN A 123 -9.37 5.62 8.24
N ILE A 124 -8.28 5.00 7.82
CA ILE A 124 -8.24 4.22 6.58
C ILE A 124 -8.74 2.80 6.90
N PRO A 125 -9.82 2.34 6.22
CA PRO A 125 -10.30 0.96 6.39
C PRO A 125 -9.20 -0.04 6.03
N ALA A 126 -9.00 -1.05 6.88
CA ALA A 126 -7.96 -2.06 6.68
C ALA A 126 -8.47 -3.48 7.00
N ILE A 127 -7.90 -4.46 6.32
CA ILE A 127 -8.17 -5.90 6.47
C ILE A 127 -6.88 -6.66 6.68
#